data_7d58fbcb15c5653e70c9f63fb12b12b4
#
_entry.id   7d58fbcb15c5653e70c9f63fb12b12b4
#
_cell.length_a   1.000
_cell.length_b   1.000
_cell.length_c   1.000
_cell.angle_alpha   90.00
_cell.angle_beta   90.00
_cell.angle_gamma   90.00
#
_symmetry.space_group_name_H-M   'P 1'
#
loop_
_entity.id
_entity.type
_entity.pdbx_description
1 polymer ?
#
loop_
_entity_poly.entity_id
_entity_poly.type
_entity_poly.pdbx_seq_one_letter_code
_entity_poly.pdbx_strand_id
1 'polypeptide(L)'
;MKNAPRWSHSPERLQLLELYRQVDALLEGWTCACSRAGVGGVPEAKCCHFAVTGREPYPTAIELEEVRHAMRAAPPGRPAPKRLPMAELRACPLLSSDGRCRIYASRPFGCRTFFCDDAERPFGAKQKLPRAEVNALGRRIADLSARFAPRDPGPRPLVKALTGSKK
;
A
#
# COMPACT_ATOMS: atom_id res chain seq x y z
N MET A 1 9.74 13.55 31.06
CA MET A 1 8.99 13.14 29.84
C MET A 1 9.54 11.79 29.41
N LYS A 2 8.76 10.70 29.53
CA LYS A 2 9.17 9.36 29.09
C LYS A 2 9.26 9.38 27.57
N ASN A 3 10.43 9.05 27.01
CA ASN A 3 10.62 8.92 25.57
C ASN A 3 9.59 7.91 25.03
N ALA A 4 8.62 8.38 24.26
CA ALA A 4 7.74 7.48 23.53
C ALA A 4 8.62 6.55 22.66
N PRO A 5 8.32 5.24 22.64
CA PRO A 5 9.11 4.32 21.83
C PRO A 5 9.10 4.83 20.38
N ARG A 6 10.27 4.86 19.76
CA ARG A 6 10.36 5.19 18.33
C ARG A 6 9.43 4.25 17.56
N TRP A 7 8.73 4.78 16.56
CA TRP A 7 7.80 3.98 15.73
C TRP A 7 8.38 2.60 15.31
N SER A 8 9.68 2.56 15.01
CA SER A 8 10.39 1.33 14.64
C SER A 8 10.19 0.14 15.59
N HIS A 9 9.98 0.39 16.87
CA HIS A 9 9.87 -0.61 17.93
C HIS A 9 8.56 -0.49 18.73
N SER A 10 7.58 0.25 18.20
CA SER A 10 6.31 0.38 18.91
C SER A 10 5.52 -0.92 18.84
N PRO A 11 4.79 -1.29 19.92
CA PRO A 11 3.93 -2.47 19.93
C PRO A 11 2.86 -2.42 18.83
N GLU A 12 2.35 -1.23 18.53
CA GLU A 12 1.32 -1.02 17.51
C GLU A 12 1.86 -1.33 16.12
N ARG A 13 3.11 -0.92 15.83
CA ARG A 13 3.77 -1.27 14.57
C ARG A 13 3.96 -2.77 14.44
N LEU A 14 4.42 -3.44 15.50
CA LEU A 14 4.61 -4.90 15.48
C LEU A 14 3.29 -5.63 15.21
N GLN A 15 2.19 -5.18 15.84
CA GLN A 15 0.85 -5.71 15.59
C GLN A 15 0.41 -5.47 14.13
N LEU A 16 0.65 -4.28 13.58
CA LEU A 16 0.34 -3.97 12.20
C LEU A 16 1.11 -4.88 11.22
N LEU A 17 2.41 -5.03 11.43
CA LEU A 17 3.25 -5.89 10.58
C LEU A 17 2.83 -7.35 10.65
N GLU A 18 2.41 -7.82 11.83
CA GLU A 18 1.87 -9.18 11.98
C GLU A 18 0.54 -9.34 11.22
N LEU A 19 -0.35 -8.34 11.25
CA LEU A 19 -1.57 -8.36 10.45
C LEU A 19 -1.26 -8.36 8.95
N TYR A 20 -0.26 -7.61 8.51
CA TYR A 20 0.21 -7.63 7.13
C TYR A 20 0.74 -9.00 6.72
N ARG A 21 1.52 -9.66 7.60
CA ARG A 21 2.00 -11.03 7.36
C ARG A 21 0.83 -12.01 7.22
N GLN A 22 -0.22 -11.88 8.04
CA GLN A 22 -1.43 -12.72 7.93
C GLN A 22 -2.17 -12.47 6.60
N VAL A 23 -2.25 -11.23 6.13
CA VAL A 23 -2.82 -10.92 4.82
C VAL A 23 -1.99 -11.56 3.70
N ASP A 24 -0.67 -11.41 3.74
CA ASP A 24 0.22 -11.96 2.71
C ASP A 24 0.16 -13.49 2.69
N ALA A 25 0.10 -14.14 3.86
CA ALA A 25 -0.06 -15.60 3.96
C ALA A 25 -1.43 -16.08 3.44
N LEU A 26 -2.51 -15.35 3.75
CA LEU A 26 -3.85 -15.66 3.25
C LEU A 26 -3.94 -15.57 1.72
N LEU A 27 -3.14 -14.68 1.14
CA LEU A 27 -3.10 -14.41 -0.29
C LEU A 27 -1.90 -15.07 -0.99
N GLU A 28 -1.29 -16.06 -0.35
CA GLU A 28 -0.21 -16.82 -0.95
C GLU A 28 -0.67 -17.45 -2.28
N GLY A 29 0.20 -17.35 -3.30
CA GLY A 29 -0.12 -17.80 -4.66
C GLY A 29 -0.87 -16.76 -5.51
N TRP A 30 -1.34 -15.65 -4.91
CA TRP A 30 -1.83 -14.51 -5.69
C TRP A 30 -0.64 -13.62 -6.07
N THR A 31 -0.28 -13.62 -7.34
CA THR A 31 0.89 -12.88 -7.81
C THR A 31 0.46 -11.64 -8.59
N CYS A 32 0.95 -10.48 -8.15
CA CYS A 32 0.70 -9.23 -8.86
C CYS A 32 1.46 -9.20 -10.20
N ALA A 33 0.80 -8.78 -11.26
CA ALA A 33 1.43 -8.58 -12.57
C ALA A 33 2.62 -7.58 -12.53
N CYS A 34 2.64 -6.68 -11.54
CA CYS A 34 3.75 -5.75 -11.30
C CYS A 34 5.09 -6.43 -10.98
N SER A 35 5.09 -7.72 -10.64
CA SER A 35 6.31 -8.49 -10.43
C SER A 35 6.96 -8.94 -11.74
N ARG A 36 6.24 -8.86 -12.86
CA ARG A 36 6.73 -9.23 -14.20
C ARG A 36 7.31 -8.01 -14.92
N ALA A 37 8.31 -8.27 -15.73
CA ALA A 37 8.78 -7.28 -16.69
C ALA A 37 7.71 -7.10 -17.78
N GLY A 38 7.20 -5.90 -17.93
CA GLY A 38 6.37 -5.50 -19.06
C GLY A 38 7.20 -5.31 -20.33
N VAL A 39 6.57 -4.78 -21.36
CA VAL A 39 7.24 -4.43 -22.62
C VAL A 39 8.41 -3.48 -22.32
N GLY A 40 9.61 -3.82 -22.76
CA GLY A 40 10.83 -3.06 -22.46
C GLY A 40 11.43 -3.31 -21.07
N GLY A 41 11.01 -4.36 -20.34
CA GLY A 41 11.58 -4.74 -19.05
C GLY A 41 11.11 -3.90 -17.86
N VAL A 42 10.18 -2.95 -18.07
CA VAL A 42 9.59 -2.13 -17.00
C VAL A 42 8.32 -2.79 -16.44
N PRO A 43 8.19 -2.98 -15.12
CA PRO A 43 6.99 -3.52 -14.52
C PRO A 43 5.76 -2.66 -14.83
N GLU A 44 4.69 -3.30 -15.26
CA GLU A 44 3.41 -2.62 -15.46
C GLU A 44 2.66 -2.48 -14.13
N ALA A 45 2.95 -1.45 -13.37
CA ALA A 45 2.30 -1.18 -12.09
C ALA A 45 0.91 -0.55 -12.28
N LYS A 46 0.01 -1.21 -13.03
CA LYS A 46 -1.36 -0.69 -13.32
C LYS A 46 -2.10 -0.26 -12.06
N CYS A 47 -1.96 -1.01 -10.96
CA CYS A 47 -2.59 -0.69 -9.67
C CYS A 47 -2.11 0.65 -9.07
N CYS A 48 -0.95 1.15 -9.47
CA CYS A 48 -0.39 2.44 -9.05
C CYS A 48 -0.80 3.60 -9.96
N HIS A 49 -1.50 3.32 -11.06
CA HIS A 49 -2.08 4.32 -11.96
C HIS A 49 -3.57 4.44 -11.69
N PHE A 50 -3.94 5.25 -10.72
CA PHE A 50 -5.32 5.37 -10.23
C PHE A 50 -6.30 5.88 -11.29
N ALA A 51 -5.83 6.62 -12.29
CA ALA A 51 -6.63 6.99 -13.45
C ALA A 51 -7.05 5.78 -14.31
N VAL A 52 -6.20 4.73 -14.35
CA VAL A 52 -6.47 3.52 -15.13
C VAL A 52 -7.40 2.57 -14.37
N THR A 53 -7.16 2.39 -13.08
CA THR A 53 -7.92 1.42 -12.27
C THR A 53 -9.18 2.00 -11.65
N GLY A 54 -9.31 3.34 -11.61
CA GLY A 54 -10.37 4.02 -10.88
C GLY A 54 -10.30 3.81 -9.36
N ARG A 55 -9.21 3.22 -8.84
CA ARG A 55 -9.09 2.82 -7.43
C ARG A 55 -7.85 3.42 -6.81
N GLU A 56 -8.06 4.24 -5.79
CA GLU A 56 -7.03 4.74 -4.90
C GLU A 56 -7.13 4.02 -3.56
N PRO A 57 -6.04 3.57 -2.93
CA PRO A 57 -6.08 3.00 -1.59
C PRO A 57 -6.38 4.06 -0.54
N TYR A 58 -7.08 3.64 0.51
CA TYR A 58 -7.47 4.47 1.66
C TYR A 58 -6.83 3.91 2.93
N PRO A 59 -5.55 4.14 3.17
CA PRO A 59 -4.89 3.68 4.39
C PRO A 59 -5.45 4.37 5.63
N THR A 60 -5.51 3.61 6.71
CA THR A 60 -5.83 4.10 8.06
C THR A 60 -4.69 4.92 8.65
N ALA A 61 -4.92 5.58 9.79
CA ALA A 61 -3.90 6.43 10.42
C ALA A 61 -2.62 5.66 10.77
N ILE A 62 -2.74 4.44 11.29
CA ILE A 62 -1.59 3.61 11.64
C ILE A 62 -0.83 3.13 10.40
N GLU A 63 -1.53 2.80 9.34
CA GLU A 63 -0.91 2.44 8.06
C GLU A 63 -0.17 3.62 7.42
N LEU A 64 -0.72 4.84 7.53
CA LEU A 64 -0.04 6.05 7.08
C LEU A 64 1.26 6.32 7.84
N GLU A 65 1.32 6.01 9.13
CA GLU A 65 2.57 6.14 9.87
C GLU A 65 3.61 5.11 9.41
N GLU A 66 3.22 3.87 9.12
CA GLU A 66 4.12 2.87 8.52
C GLU A 66 4.58 3.30 7.12
N VAL A 67 3.68 3.81 6.29
CA VAL A 67 4.03 4.36 4.97
C VAL A 67 5.07 5.48 5.11
N ARG A 68 4.85 6.45 6.00
CA ARG A 68 5.81 7.54 6.25
C ARG A 68 7.15 7.04 6.79
N HIS A 69 7.12 6.06 7.67
CA HIS A 69 8.33 5.40 8.18
C HIS A 69 9.13 4.75 7.06
N ALA A 70 8.47 3.94 6.24
CA ALA A 70 9.08 3.28 5.09
C ALA A 70 9.61 4.28 4.04
N MET A 71 8.90 5.38 3.80
CA MET A 71 9.37 6.45 2.91
C MET A 71 10.68 7.09 3.40
N ARG A 72 10.83 7.29 4.71
CA ARG A 72 12.07 7.83 5.30
C ARG A 72 13.24 6.86 5.19
N ALA A 73 12.98 5.57 5.25
CA ALA A 73 13.99 4.52 5.14
C ALA A 73 14.32 4.14 3.69
N ALA A 74 13.40 4.41 2.76
CA ALA A 74 13.61 4.09 1.35
C ALA A 74 14.67 5.01 0.73
N PRO A 75 15.54 4.49 -0.14
CA PRO A 75 16.46 5.35 -0.89
C PRO A 75 15.68 6.42 -1.67
N PRO A 76 16.25 7.62 -1.85
CA PRO A 76 15.61 8.65 -2.64
C PRO A 76 15.28 8.08 -4.02
N GLY A 77 14.00 8.13 -4.38
CA GLY A 77 13.57 7.64 -5.69
C GLY A 77 14.24 8.45 -6.78
N ARG A 78 14.64 7.79 -7.86
CA ARG A 78 15.02 8.52 -9.08
C ARG A 78 13.87 9.46 -9.46
N PRO A 79 14.14 10.73 -9.80
CA PRO A 79 13.09 11.61 -10.27
C PRO A 79 12.34 10.92 -11.41
N ALA A 80 11.01 10.90 -11.30
CA ALA A 80 10.21 10.42 -12.42
C ALA A 80 10.57 11.24 -13.66
N PRO A 81 10.73 10.63 -14.82
CA PRO A 81 10.91 11.38 -16.06
C PRO A 81 9.74 12.37 -16.15
N LYS A 82 10.01 13.61 -16.61
CA LYS A 82 8.97 14.61 -16.83
C LYS A 82 7.93 14.02 -17.77
N ARG A 83 6.85 13.49 -17.19
CA ARG A 83 5.71 12.95 -17.94
C ARG A 83 4.77 14.10 -18.28
N LEU A 84 4.02 13.93 -19.36
CA LEU A 84 2.97 14.89 -19.74
C LEU A 84 2.02 15.13 -18.58
N PRO A 85 1.59 16.39 -18.31
CA PRO A 85 0.87 16.80 -17.12
C PRO A 85 -0.41 15.97 -16.80
N MET A 86 -1.08 15.46 -17.83
CA MET A 86 -2.31 14.66 -17.66
C MET A 86 -2.07 13.26 -17.10
N ALA A 87 -0.90 12.67 -17.29
CA ALA A 87 -0.57 11.33 -16.79
C ALA A 87 -0.11 11.35 -15.32
N GLU A 88 0.32 12.50 -14.81
CA GLU A 88 0.83 12.66 -13.45
C GLU A 88 -0.27 12.80 -12.40
N LEU A 89 -1.46 13.28 -12.79
CA LEU A 89 -2.51 13.71 -11.86
C LEU A 89 -3.16 12.59 -11.06
N ARG A 90 -2.92 11.32 -11.37
CA ARG A 90 -3.50 10.17 -10.68
C ARG A 90 -2.57 8.95 -10.57
N ALA A 91 -1.27 9.15 -10.55
CA ALA A 91 -0.32 8.10 -10.24
C ALA A 91 -0.02 8.09 -8.73
N CYS A 92 0.30 6.90 -8.20
CA CYS A 92 0.73 6.75 -6.83
C CYS A 92 2.05 7.52 -6.60
N PRO A 93 2.14 8.39 -5.59
CA PRO A 93 3.36 9.14 -5.29
C PRO A 93 4.54 8.24 -4.83
N LEU A 94 4.26 6.97 -4.55
CA LEU A 94 5.24 5.96 -4.14
C LEU A 94 5.75 5.12 -5.31
N LEU A 95 5.24 5.36 -6.52
CA LEU A 95 5.71 4.71 -7.72
C LEU A 95 7.03 5.35 -8.17
N SER A 96 8.07 4.53 -8.32
CA SER A 96 9.37 4.98 -8.84
C SER A 96 9.38 4.98 -10.37
N SER A 97 10.40 5.61 -10.96
CA SER A 97 10.55 5.72 -12.41
C SER A 97 10.79 4.39 -13.12
N ASP A 98 11.20 3.36 -12.37
CA ASP A 98 11.37 1.99 -12.84
C ASP A 98 10.08 1.16 -12.76
N GLY A 99 8.93 1.78 -12.46
CA GLY A 99 7.63 1.12 -12.37
C GLY A 99 7.41 0.30 -11.11
N ARG A 100 8.24 0.46 -10.06
CA ARG A 100 8.14 -0.29 -8.81
C ARG A 100 7.65 0.57 -7.65
N CYS A 101 6.96 -0.04 -6.71
CA CYS A 101 6.60 0.62 -5.47
C CYS A 101 7.83 0.76 -4.56
N ARG A 102 8.17 1.99 -4.18
CA ARG A 102 9.34 2.30 -3.32
C ARG A 102 9.24 1.69 -1.92
N ILE A 103 8.03 1.39 -1.47
CA ILE A 103 7.76 0.84 -0.13
C ILE A 103 7.00 -0.49 -0.23
N TYR A 104 7.31 -1.33 -1.22
CA TYR A 104 6.50 -2.53 -1.53
C TYR A 104 6.24 -3.42 -0.31
N ALA A 105 7.22 -3.63 0.57
CA ALA A 105 7.08 -4.42 1.78
C ALA A 105 6.14 -3.78 2.82
N SER A 106 6.06 -2.44 2.85
CA SER A 106 5.23 -1.66 3.78
C SER A 106 3.98 -1.06 3.11
N ARG A 107 3.58 -1.61 1.96
CA ARG A 107 2.36 -1.16 1.27
C ARG A 107 1.13 -1.37 2.15
N PRO A 108 0.16 -0.43 2.16
CA PRO A 108 -1.03 -0.54 2.99
C PRO A 108 -1.95 -1.70 2.57
N PHE A 109 -2.87 -2.08 3.45
CA PHE A 109 -3.82 -3.18 3.27
C PHE A 109 -4.54 -3.13 1.91
N GLY A 110 -5.06 -1.97 1.53
CA GLY A 110 -5.73 -1.82 0.24
C GLY A 110 -4.86 -2.13 -0.97
N CYS A 111 -3.52 -1.90 -0.87
CA CYS A 111 -2.57 -2.27 -1.91
C CYS A 111 -2.21 -3.77 -1.86
N ARG A 112 -2.28 -4.40 -0.67
CA ARG A 112 -1.99 -5.85 -0.51
C ARG A 112 -3.10 -6.72 -1.03
N THR A 113 -4.33 -6.25 -0.94
CA THR A 113 -5.55 -6.99 -1.26
C THR A 113 -6.15 -6.65 -2.62
N PHE A 114 -5.55 -5.69 -3.33
CA PHE A 114 -5.96 -5.35 -4.69
C PHE A 114 -5.11 -6.10 -5.71
N PHE A 115 -5.80 -6.85 -6.55
CA PHE A 115 -5.23 -7.54 -7.69
C PHE A 115 -5.93 -7.04 -8.95
N CYS A 116 -5.16 -6.59 -9.93
CA CYS A 116 -5.68 -6.22 -11.25
C CYS A 116 -6.08 -7.47 -12.04
N ASP A 117 -6.73 -7.26 -13.18
CA ASP A 117 -7.21 -8.38 -14.02
C ASP A 117 -6.06 -9.24 -14.57
N ASP A 118 -4.86 -8.68 -14.67
CA ASP A 118 -3.65 -9.38 -15.13
C ASP A 118 -2.94 -10.17 -14.01
N ALA A 119 -3.46 -10.15 -12.77
CA ALA A 119 -2.86 -10.89 -11.66
C ALA A 119 -3.01 -12.40 -11.85
N GLU A 120 -1.93 -13.14 -11.55
CA GLU A 120 -2.02 -14.61 -11.47
C GLU A 120 -2.74 -15.01 -10.19
N ARG A 121 -3.58 -16.03 -10.33
CA ARG A 121 -4.38 -16.60 -9.25
C ARG A 121 -3.95 -18.04 -8.99
N PRO A 122 -3.86 -18.48 -7.74
CA PRO A 122 -3.62 -19.88 -7.44
C PRO A 122 -4.76 -20.72 -8.05
N PHE A 123 -4.42 -21.88 -8.58
CA PHE A 123 -5.38 -22.81 -9.17
C PHE A 123 -6.23 -22.26 -10.34
N GLY A 124 -5.78 -21.20 -11.01
CA GLY A 124 -6.41 -20.65 -12.21
C GLY A 124 -7.49 -19.61 -11.96
N ALA A 125 -8.14 -19.15 -13.03
CA ALA A 125 -9.03 -18.00 -13.04
C ALA A 125 -10.33 -18.15 -12.21
N LYS A 126 -10.67 -19.36 -11.76
CA LYS A 126 -11.91 -19.64 -11.01
C LYS A 126 -11.81 -19.32 -9.51
N GLN A 127 -10.60 -19.20 -8.95
CA GLN A 127 -10.48 -18.92 -7.54
C GLN A 127 -10.83 -17.48 -7.23
N LYS A 128 -11.79 -17.32 -6.33
CA LYS A 128 -12.20 -16.02 -5.80
C LYS A 128 -11.35 -15.65 -4.58
N LEU A 129 -11.10 -14.36 -4.44
CA LEU A 129 -10.46 -13.83 -3.24
C LEU A 129 -11.22 -14.29 -1.97
N PRO A 130 -10.56 -14.73 -0.90
CA PRO A 130 -11.19 -15.10 0.37
C PRO A 130 -11.69 -13.85 1.10
N ARG A 131 -12.81 -13.30 0.63
CA ARG A 131 -13.29 -11.96 1.04
C ARG A 131 -13.66 -11.86 2.51
N ALA A 132 -14.18 -12.92 3.10
CA ALA A 132 -14.59 -12.92 4.50
C ALA A 132 -13.38 -12.74 5.42
N GLU A 133 -12.32 -13.51 5.16
CA GLU A 133 -11.06 -13.50 5.90
C GLU A 133 -10.31 -12.19 5.67
N VAL A 134 -10.23 -11.74 4.42
CA VAL A 134 -9.63 -10.45 4.06
C VAL A 134 -10.34 -9.30 4.80
N ASN A 135 -11.69 -9.29 4.79
CA ASN A 135 -12.45 -8.26 5.49
C ASN A 135 -12.26 -8.35 7.02
N ALA A 136 -12.13 -9.56 7.58
CA ALA A 136 -11.85 -9.73 9.00
C ALA A 136 -10.49 -9.11 9.39
N LEU A 137 -9.45 -9.34 8.60
CA LEU A 137 -8.14 -8.71 8.80
C LEU A 137 -8.19 -7.19 8.62
N GLY A 138 -8.94 -6.70 7.64
CA GLY A 138 -9.18 -5.26 7.45
C GLY A 138 -9.83 -4.60 8.66
N ARG A 139 -10.83 -5.24 9.28
CA ARG A 139 -11.45 -4.76 10.53
C ARG A 139 -10.44 -4.70 11.67
N ARG A 140 -9.60 -5.73 11.84
CA ARG A 140 -8.56 -5.74 12.88
C ARG A 140 -7.55 -4.61 12.71
N ILE A 141 -7.19 -4.26 11.47
CA ILE A 141 -6.32 -3.10 11.19
C ILE A 141 -7.05 -1.79 11.55
N ALA A 142 -8.34 -1.68 11.22
CA ALA A 142 -9.14 -0.51 11.58
C ALA A 142 -9.26 -0.34 13.10
N ASP A 143 -9.50 -1.42 13.84
CA ASP A 143 -9.55 -1.43 15.32
C ASP A 143 -8.19 -1.04 15.93
N LEU A 144 -7.10 -1.54 15.35
CA LEU A 144 -5.75 -1.15 15.77
C LEU A 144 -5.50 0.34 15.51
N SER A 145 -5.96 0.85 14.36
CA SER A 145 -5.85 2.27 14.04
C SER A 145 -6.67 3.15 14.98
N ALA A 146 -7.86 2.70 15.40
CA ALA A 146 -8.69 3.41 16.35
C ALA A 146 -8.02 3.55 17.74
N ARG A 147 -7.29 2.52 18.16
CA ARG A 147 -6.48 2.59 19.41
C ARG A 147 -5.25 3.47 19.25
N PHE A 148 -4.60 3.42 18.09
CA PHE A 148 -3.39 4.20 17.79
C PHE A 148 -3.68 5.69 17.66
N ALA A 149 -4.75 6.07 16.98
CA ALA A 149 -5.12 7.46 16.70
C ALA A 149 -6.61 7.71 17.01
N PRO A 150 -7.02 7.72 18.29
CA PRO A 150 -8.43 7.75 18.68
C PRO A 150 -9.19 9.01 18.21
N ARG A 151 -8.48 10.10 17.95
CA ARG A 151 -9.09 11.35 17.45
C ARG A 151 -9.31 11.37 15.95
N ASP A 152 -8.54 10.59 15.20
CA ASP A 152 -8.58 10.59 13.74
C ASP A 152 -8.03 9.27 13.16
N PRO A 153 -8.71 8.13 13.42
CA PRO A 153 -8.23 6.81 13.01
C PRO A 153 -8.53 6.51 11.55
N GLY A 154 -9.39 7.30 10.92
CA GLY A 154 -10.08 6.99 9.68
C GLY A 154 -9.19 6.83 8.47
N PRO A 155 -9.68 6.08 7.47
CA PRO A 155 -8.99 5.93 6.21
C PRO A 155 -9.04 7.22 5.39
N ARG A 156 -7.97 7.53 4.66
CA ARG A 156 -7.85 8.72 3.80
C ARG A 156 -7.29 8.34 2.44
N PRO A 157 -7.68 9.08 1.38
CA PRO A 157 -7.04 8.92 0.07
C PRO A 157 -5.53 9.04 0.20
N LEU A 158 -4.80 8.04 -0.31
CA LEU A 158 -3.33 7.97 -0.15
C LEU A 158 -2.63 9.19 -0.71
N VAL A 159 -3.02 9.64 -1.90
CA VAL A 159 -2.41 10.82 -2.54
C VAL A 159 -2.57 12.03 -1.64
N LYS A 160 -3.81 12.32 -1.22
CA LYS A 160 -4.10 13.47 -0.34
C LYS A 160 -3.35 13.38 0.98
N ALA A 161 -3.23 12.18 1.56
CA ALA A 161 -2.54 11.97 2.83
C ALA A 161 -1.02 12.18 2.75
N LEU A 162 -0.42 11.97 1.57
CA LEU A 162 1.01 12.12 1.36
C LEU A 162 1.39 13.46 0.75
N THR A 163 0.51 14.08 -0.04
CA THR A 163 0.76 15.36 -0.72
C THR A 163 0.08 16.55 -0.03
N GLY A 164 -0.90 16.28 0.84
CA GLY A 164 -1.61 17.31 1.58
C GLY A 164 -0.67 18.10 2.47
N SER A 165 -0.57 19.39 2.20
CA SER A 165 0.23 20.38 2.90
C SER A 165 -0.03 20.34 4.39
N LYS A 166 1.06 20.41 5.15
CA LYS A 166 1.00 20.92 6.52
C LYS A 166 0.26 22.25 6.50
N LYS A 167 -0.96 22.27 7.08
CA LYS A 167 -1.51 23.53 7.60
C LYS A 167 -0.79 23.84 8.90
#